data_0a9caa4bdd3b414a384e013e7bd0e7ec
#
_entry.id   0a9caa4bdd3b414a384e013e7bd0e7ec
#
_cell.length_a   1.000
_cell.length_b   1.000
_cell.length_c   1.000
_cell.angle_alpha   90.00
_cell.angle_beta   90.00
_cell.angle_gamma   90.00
#
_symmetry.space_group_name_H-M   'P 1'
#
loop_
_entity.id
_entity.type
_entity.pdbx_description
1 polymer ?
#
loop_
_entity_poly.entity_id
_entity_poly.type
_entity_poly.pdbx_seq_one_letter_code
_entity_poly.pdbx_strand_id
1 'polypeptide(L)'
;MNQTILFTPVGGTDPISLNNYHDGSILHICRFYKPDKVILYMSKEMLDFQEKDDRYRYCLDRLAKMQDRPMIYEIIERRELTKVHEFDYFYEDFRKVISHIYETMDDSDTLLLNVSSGTPAMKSGLLVLQTLGEFPAKVIQVATPVGKLNEQVHEGYDVLYGNWMRIIRKVHKTDVRKYSVRHFQR
;
A
#
# COMPACT_ATOMS: atom_id res chain seq x y z
N MET A 1 21.84 -4.28 -10.53
CA MET A 1 20.86 -3.36 -11.16
C MET A 1 20.32 -2.48 -10.08
N ASN A 2 20.12 -1.19 -10.32
CA ASN A 2 19.57 -0.28 -9.33
C ASN A 2 18.07 -0.58 -9.14
N GLN A 3 17.71 -1.18 -8.01
CA GLN A 3 16.32 -1.51 -7.68
C GLN A 3 15.68 -0.43 -6.82
N THR A 4 14.40 -0.18 -7.05
CA THR A 4 13.58 0.64 -6.17
C THR A 4 12.67 -0.27 -5.34
N ILE A 5 12.85 -0.22 -4.02
CA ILE A 5 12.10 -1.03 -3.07
C ILE A 5 11.14 -0.12 -2.30
N LEU A 6 9.88 -0.47 -2.25
CA LEU A 6 8.87 0.23 -1.45
C LEU A 6 8.56 -0.58 -0.20
N PHE A 7 8.82 -0.03 0.97
CA PHE A 7 8.27 -0.53 2.23
C PHE A 7 7.02 0.26 2.61
N THR A 8 5.95 -0.46 2.90
CA THR A 8 4.67 0.18 3.22
C THR A 8 3.88 -0.58 4.29
N PRO A 9 3.54 0.07 5.41
CA PRO A 9 2.43 -0.41 6.24
C PRO A 9 1.16 -0.41 5.40
N VAL A 10 0.29 -1.37 5.63
CA VAL A 10 -1.01 -1.45 4.95
C VAL A 10 -2.10 -0.88 5.85
N GLY A 11 -2.91 0.00 5.30
CA GLY A 11 -4.01 0.65 6.01
C GLY A 11 -5.38 0.33 5.43
N GLY A 12 -6.43 0.73 6.14
CA GLY A 12 -7.82 0.41 5.78
C GLY A 12 -8.32 1.07 4.48
N THR A 13 -7.58 2.05 3.93
CA THR A 13 -7.89 2.66 2.63
C THR A 13 -7.15 2.02 1.46
N ASP A 14 -6.28 1.05 1.74
CA ASP A 14 -5.57 0.31 0.71
C ASP A 14 -6.30 -1.02 0.36
N PRO A 15 -6.10 -1.55 -0.82
CA PRO A 15 -5.41 -0.98 -1.98
C PRO A 15 -6.20 0.11 -2.69
N ILE A 16 -7.51 0.15 -2.48
CA ILE A 16 -8.45 1.12 -3.05
C ILE A 16 -9.43 1.54 -1.98
N SER A 17 -9.62 2.86 -1.87
CA SER A 17 -10.54 3.44 -0.90
C SER A 17 -11.99 3.04 -1.20
N LEU A 18 -12.69 2.48 -0.21
CA LEU A 18 -14.10 2.13 -0.34
C LEU A 18 -15.01 3.36 -0.35
N ASN A 19 -14.52 4.52 0.07
CA ASN A 19 -15.33 5.74 0.14
C ASN A 19 -15.51 6.42 -1.22
N ASN A 20 -14.49 6.37 -2.07
CA ASN A 20 -14.49 7.08 -3.35
C ASN A 20 -13.97 6.23 -4.52
N TYR A 21 -13.58 4.98 -4.27
CA TYR A 21 -13.03 4.04 -5.24
C TYR A 21 -11.74 4.51 -5.94
N HIS A 22 -11.02 5.42 -5.32
CA HIS A 22 -9.72 5.86 -5.79
C HIS A 22 -8.60 4.98 -5.24
N ASP A 23 -7.45 4.98 -5.93
CA ASP A 23 -6.25 4.28 -5.47
C ASP A 23 -5.94 4.67 -4.02
N GLY A 24 -5.72 3.68 -3.17
CA GLY A 24 -5.04 3.88 -1.90
C GLY A 24 -3.59 4.30 -2.13
N SER A 25 -2.91 4.71 -1.06
CA SER A 25 -1.54 5.24 -1.17
C SER A 25 -0.57 4.24 -1.79
N ILE A 26 -0.75 2.95 -1.54
CA ILE A 26 0.12 1.88 -2.08
C ILE A 26 0.06 1.86 -3.60
N LEU A 27 -1.13 1.75 -4.18
CA LEU A 27 -1.27 1.72 -5.64
C LEU A 27 -0.86 3.04 -6.27
N HIS A 28 -1.19 4.16 -5.63
CA HIS A 28 -0.78 5.48 -6.08
C HIS A 28 0.75 5.59 -6.18
N ILE A 29 1.48 5.21 -5.13
CA ILE A 29 2.94 5.21 -5.13
C ILE A 29 3.48 4.23 -6.18
N CYS A 30 2.95 3.02 -6.26
CA CYS A 30 3.39 2.03 -7.25
C CYS A 30 3.19 2.50 -8.69
N ARG A 31 2.14 3.28 -8.95
CA ARG A 31 1.86 3.85 -10.27
C ARG A 31 2.94 4.85 -10.70
N PHE A 32 3.38 5.71 -9.79
CA PHE A 32 4.32 6.80 -10.09
C PHE A 32 5.77 6.40 -9.97
N TYR A 33 6.12 5.81 -8.83
CA TYR A 33 7.50 5.47 -8.52
C TYR A 33 7.93 4.14 -9.13
N LYS A 34 6.95 3.33 -9.58
CA LYS A 34 7.18 2.05 -10.27
C LYS A 34 8.24 1.19 -9.57
N PRO A 35 8.08 0.89 -8.27
CA PRO A 35 9.06 0.10 -7.55
C PRO A 35 9.21 -1.28 -8.17
N ASP A 36 10.42 -1.84 -8.10
CA ASP A 36 10.71 -3.20 -8.55
C ASP A 36 10.22 -4.22 -7.55
N LYS A 37 10.30 -3.86 -6.26
CA LYS A 37 9.82 -4.68 -5.14
C LYS A 37 8.95 -3.87 -4.21
N VAL A 38 7.84 -4.45 -3.77
CA VAL A 38 6.91 -3.88 -2.77
C VAL A 38 6.86 -4.79 -1.55
N ILE A 39 7.20 -4.25 -0.38
CA ILE A 39 7.15 -4.96 0.89
C ILE A 39 5.95 -4.44 1.67
N LEU A 40 4.94 -5.29 1.84
CA LEU A 40 3.69 -5.00 2.51
C LEU A 40 3.78 -5.44 3.97
N TYR A 41 3.74 -4.50 4.91
CA TYR A 41 3.68 -4.80 6.34
C TYR A 41 2.20 -4.84 6.76
N MET A 42 1.73 -6.02 7.17
CA MET A 42 0.32 -6.28 7.43
C MET A 42 0.06 -6.69 8.87
N SER A 43 -0.82 -5.94 9.55
CA SER A 43 -1.42 -6.33 10.82
C SER A 43 -2.41 -7.48 10.61
N LYS A 44 -2.89 -8.07 11.71
CA LYS A 44 -3.89 -9.15 11.68
C LYS A 44 -5.08 -8.81 10.80
N GLU A 45 -5.69 -7.63 10.99
CA GLU A 45 -6.87 -7.20 10.22
C GLU A 45 -6.60 -7.13 8.72
N MET A 46 -5.43 -6.62 8.31
CA MET A 46 -5.06 -6.53 6.89
C MET A 46 -4.78 -7.90 6.28
N LEU A 47 -4.22 -8.82 7.08
CA LEU A 47 -4.05 -10.22 6.67
C LEU A 47 -5.39 -10.93 6.50
N ASP A 48 -6.33 -10.74 7.41
CA ASP A 48 -7.68 -11.28 7.31
C ASP A 48 -8.37 -10.82 6.00
N PHE A 49 -8.18 -9.55 5.59
CA PHE A 49 -8.67 -9.07 4.30
C PHE A 49 -7.94 -9.71 3.12
N GLN A 50 -6.63 -9.85 3.20
CA GLN A 50 -5.84 -10.50 2.14
C GLN A 50 -6.25 -11.95 1.94
N GLU A 51 -6.44 -12.70 3.01
CA GLU A 51 -6.88 -14.10 2.98
C GLU A 51 -8.31 -14.25 2.46
N LYS A 52 -9.17 -13.30 2.79
CA LYS A 52 -10.58 -13.31 2.37
C LYS A 52 -10.76 -13.12 0.87
N ASP A 53 -10.02 -12.21 0.25
CA ASP A 53 -10.32 -11.77 -1.10
C ASP A 53 -9.10 -11.45 -1.98
N ASP A 54 -7.90 -11.71 -1.48
CA ASP A 54 -6.61 -11.52 -2.20
C ASP A 54 -6.40 -10.10 -2.73
N ARG A 55 -7.06 -9.09 -2.11
CA ARG A 55 -7.17 -7.72 -2.65
C ARG A 55 -5.85 -7.04 -2.94
N TYR A 56 -4.85 -7.18 -2.07
CA TYR A 56 -3.59 -6.47 -2.22
C TYR A 56 -2.75 -7.07 -3.34
N ARG A 57 -2.53 -8.38 -3.33
CA ARG A 57 -1.78 -9.06 -4.39
C ARG A 57 -2.46 -8.90 -5.74
N TYR A 58 -3.77 -9.12 -5.78
CA TYR A 58 -4.53 -8.97 -7.01
C TYR A 58 -4.40 -7.58 -7.62
N CYS A 59 -4.48 -6.52 -6.82
CA CYS A 59 -4.34 -5.15 -7.31
C CYS A 59 -2.93 -4.85 -7.81
N LEU A 60 -1.89 -5.32 -7.11
CA LEU A 60 -0.50 -5.16 -7.54
C LEU A 60 -0.23 -5.91 -8.85
N ASP A 61 -0.69 -7.16 -8.98
CA ASP A 61 -0.58 -7.93 -10.22
C ASP A 61 -1.28 -7.26 -11.40
N ARG A 62 -2.45 -6.68 -11.15
CA ARG A 62 -3.18 -5.94 -12.20
C ARG A 62 -2.44 -4.68 -12.60
N LEU A 63 -1.90 -3.95 -11.64
CA LEU A 63 -1.10 -2.76 -11.92
C LEU A 63 0.17 -3.11 -12.71
N ALA A 64 0.89 -4.16 -12.31
CA ALA A 64 2.06 -4.66 -13.01
C ALA A 64 1.76 -4.99 -14.48
N LYS A 65 0.65 -5.71 -14.72
CA LYS A 65 0.18 -6.02 -16.10
C LYS A 65 -0.19 -4.77 -16.89
N MET A 66 -0.80 -3.78 -16.26
CA MET A 66 -1.17 -2.53 -16.94
C MET A 66 0.06 -1.69 -17.31
N GLN A 67 1.12 -1.77 -16.52
CA GLN A 67 2.37 -1.06 -16.75
C GLN A 67 3.35 -1.84 -17.64
N ASP A 68 2.97 -3.05 -18.06
CA ASP A 68 3.83 -4.01 -18.77
C ASP A 68 5.20 -4.17 -18.11
N ARG A 69 5.17 -4.28 -16.78
CA ARG A 69 6.37 -4.33 -15.95
C ARG A 69 6.18 -5.31 -14.80
N PRO A 70 7.10 -6.29 -14.63
CA PRO A 70 7.05 -7.19 -13.49
C PRO A 70 7.21 -6.39 -12.17
N MET A 71 6.49 -6.78 -11.16
CA MET A 71 6.59 -6.24 -9.81
C MET A 71 6.66 -7.40 -8.84
N ILE A 72 7.71 -7.42 -8.02
CA ILE A 72 7.86 -8.41 -6.95
C ILE A 72 7.20 -7.85 -5.70
N TYR A 73 6.48 -8.68 -4.96
CA TYR A 73 5.95 -8.26 -3.66
C TYR A 73 6.22 -9.32 -2.59
N GLU A 74 6.39 -8.84 -1.38
CA GLU A 74 6.61 -9.61 -0.17
C GLU A 74 5.65 -9.14 0.92
N ILE A 75 5.13 -10.07 1.72
CA ILE A 75 4.25 -9.74 2.84
C ILE A 75 4.98 -10.05 4.14
N ILE A 76 5.15 -9.03 4.98
CA ILE A 76 5.60 -9.18 6.36
C ILE A 76 4.35 -9.31 7.23
N GLU A 77 4.09 -10.52 7.67
CA GLU A 77 2.92 -10.83 8.46
C GLU A 77 3.14 -10.51 9.93
N ARG A 78 2.17 -9.81 10.54
CA ARG A 78 2.10 -9.55 11.97
C ARG A 78 0.75 -10.03 12.49
N ARG A 79 0.56 -11.35 12.52
CA ARG A 79 -0.71 -12.01 12.91
C ARG A 79 -1.12 -11.70 14.35
N GLU A 80 -0.16 -11.46 15.23
CA GLU A 80 -0.42 -11.12 16.64
C GLU A 80 -0.68 -9.64 16.85
N LEU A 81 -0.48 -8.81 15.82
CA LEU A 81 -0.62 -7.38 15.93
C LEU A 81 -2.09 -6.95 15.84
N THR A 82 -2.69 -6.74 17.00
CA THR A 82 -4.04 -6.21 17.17
C THR A 82 -4.06 -4.77 17.68
N LYS A 83 -3.04 -4.37 18.43
CA LYS A 83 -2.90 -3.03 19.01
C LYS A 83 -2.12 -2.11 18.09
N VAL A 84 -2.76 -1.64 17.04
CA VAL A 84 -2.13 -0.87 15.96
C VAL A 84 -1.91 0.61 16.25
N HIS A 85 -1.98 1.02 17.53
CA HIS A 85 -1.82 2.41 17.97
C HIS A 85 -0.61 2.64 18.87
N GLU A 86 0.14 1.60 19.22
CA GLU A 86 1.29 1.70 20.13
C GLU A 86 2.54 2.12 19.35
N PHE A 87 3.00 3.36 19.54
CA PHE A 87 4.13 3.95 18.83
C PHE A 87 5.44 3.18 19.06
N ASP A 88 5.77 2.87 20.31
CA ASP A 88 7.05 2.23 20.68
C ASP A 88 7.21 0.86 20.01
N TYR A 89 6.09 0.12 19.89
CA TYR A 89 6.10 -1.15 19.17
C TYR A 89 6.54 -0.98 17.72
N PHE A 90 5.96 0.01 17.02
CA PHE A 90 6.28 0.20 15.59
C PHE A 90 7.66 0.75 15.36
N TYR A 91 8.16 1.62 16.25
CA TYR A 91 9.53 2.09 16.14
C TYR A 91 10.52 0.92 16.16
N GLU A 92 10.41 0.05 17.17
CA GLU A 92 11.30 -1.10 17.34
C GLU A 92 11.14 -2.16 16.23
N ASP A 93 9.90 -2.47 15.87
CA ASP A 93 9.65 -3.50 14.85
C ASP A 93 10.06 -3.02 13.45
N PHE A 94 9.75 -1.77 13.09
CA PHE A 94 10.19 -1.20 11.81
C PHE A 94 11.71 -1.07 11.72
N ARG A 95 12.36 -0.72 12.81
CA ARG A 95 13.82 -0.67 12.85
C ARG A 95 14.43 -2.03 12.50
N LYS A 96 13.93 -3.11 13.09
CA LYS A 96 14.38 -4.48 12.80
C LYS A 96 14.09 -4.87 11.35
N VAL A 97 12.88 -4.61 10.88
CA VAL A 97 12.46 -4.95 9.52
C VAL A 97 13.28 -4.18 8.48
N ILE A 98 13.43 -2.87 8.66
CA ILE A 98 14.19 -2.03 7.72
C ILE A 98 15.68 -2.41 7.73
N SER A 99 16.25 -2.70 8.90
CA SER A 99 17.63 -3.23 8.99
C SER A 99 17.79 -4.49 8.14
N HIS A 100 16.85 -5.44 8.26
CA HIS A 100 16.89 -6.67 7.46
C HIS A 100 16.71 -6.41 5.95
N ILE A 101 15.89 -5.45 5.56
CA ILE A 101 15.76 -5.04 4.15
C ILE A 101 17.12 -4.53 3.65
N TYR A 102 17.81 -3.69 4.42
CA TYR A 102 19.12 -3.18 4.05
C TYR A 102 20.19 -4.25 3.91
N GLU A 103 20.15 -5.32 4.70
CA GLU A 103 21.07 -6.46 4.58
C GLU A 103 20.96 -7.18 3.23
N THR A 104 19.83 -7.01 2.53
CA THR A 104 19.54 -7.64 1.24
C THR A 104 19.65 -6.68 0.06
N MET A 105 19.89 -5.38 0.31
CA MET A 105 19.99 -4.35 -0.72
C MET A 105 21.44 -4.19 -1.21
N ASP A 106 21.58 -3.86 -2.48
CA ASP A 106 22.85 -3.38 -3.04
C ASP A 106 23.02 -1.87 -2.77
N ASP A 107 24.26 -1.38 -2.75
CA ASP A 107 24.57 0.04 -2.52
C ASP A 107 23.87 0.99 -3.51
N SER A 108 23.51 0.49 -4.69
CA SER A 108 22.81 1.27 -5.73
C SER A 108 21.30 1.30 -5.58
N ASP A 109 20.74 0.49 -4.68
CA ASP A 109 19.31 0.37 -4.51
C ASP A 109 18.72 1.57 -3.74
N THR A 110 17.45 1.83 -3.96
CA THR A 110 16.72 2.92 -3.29
C THR A 110 15.57 2.36 -2.48
N LEU A 111 15.53 2.66 -1.17
CA LEU A 111 14.39 2.36 -0.31
C LEU A 111 13.44 3.55 -0.22
N LEU A 112 12.18 3.30 -0.51
CA LEU A 112 11.06 4.22 -0.34
C LEU A 112 10.24 3.80 0.88
N LEU A 113 9.93 4.73 1.77
CA LEU A 113 9.07 4.51 2.94
C LEU A 113 7.73 5.22 2.75
N ASN A 114 6.65 4.46 2.67
CA ASN A 114 5.30 5.05 2.57
C ASN A 114 4.79 5.49 3.94
N VAL A 115 4.69 6.80 4.15
CA VAL A 115 4.10 7.40 5.36
C VAL A 115 2.66 7.89 5.15
N SER A 116 2.02 7.50 4.07
CA SER A 116 0.60 7.83 3.82
C SER A 116 -0.35 6.72 4.24
N SER A 117 0.13 5.49 4.36
CA SER A 117 -0.65 4.32 4.75
C SER A 117 -0.38 3.86 6.19
N GLY A 118 -1.26 3.06 6.72
CA GLY A 118 -1.19 2.57 8.09
C GLY A 118 -1.79 3.53 9.11
N THR A 119 -1.63 3.21 10.39
CA THR A 119 -2.09 4.03 11.50
C THR A 119 -1.18 5.23 11.75
N PRO A 120 -1.62 6.25 12.51
CA PRO A 120 -0.75 7.35 12.92
C PRO A 120 0.53 6.89 13.62
N ALA A 121 0.45 5.85 14.46
CA ALA A 121 1.61 5.29 15.15
C ALA A 121 2.63 4.69 14.16
N MET A 122 2.16 3.94 13.15
CA MET A 122 3.02 3.41 12.08
C MET A 122 3.72 4.52 11.30
N LYS A 123 2.97 5.53 10.88
CA LYS A 123 3.51 6.68 10.14
C LYS A 123 4.56 7.43 10.93
N SER A 124 4.26 7.70 12.21
CA SER A 124 5.19 8.39 13.11
C SER A 124 6.46 7.57 13.35
N GLY A 125 6.35 6.25 13.53
CA GLY A 125 7.50 5.35 13.66
C GLY A 125 8.45 5.43 12.46
N LEU A 126 7.92 5.38 11.23
CA LEU A 126 8.72 5.52 10.01
C LEU A 126 9.38 6.91 9.89
N LEU A 127 8.64 7.98 10.22
CA LEU A 127 9.17 9.35 10.18
C LEU A 127 10.30 9.55 11.17
N VAL A 128 10.17 9.01 12.39
CA VAL A 128 11.22 9.10 13.42
C VAL A 128 12.48 8.35 12.97
N LEU A 129 12.35 7.12 12.47
CA LEU A 129 13.47 6.34 11.94
C LEU A 129 14.23 7.09 10.83
N GLN A 130 13.50 7.69 9.91
CA GLN A 130 14.11 8.47 8.84
C GLN A 130 14.78 9.74 9.37
N THR A 131 14.15 10.45 10.32
CA THR A 131 14.67 11.69 10.90
C THR A 131 15.94 11.44 11.71
N LEU A 132 16.04 10.32 12.39
CA LEU A 132 17.25 9.92 13.11
C LEU A 132 18.41 9.55 12.17
N GLY A 133 18.12 9.35 10.88
CA GLY A 133 19.14 9.05 9.88
C GLY A 133 19.77 7.66 10.01
N GLU A 134 19.12 6.76 10.71
CA GLU A 134 19.61 5.37 10.87
C GLU A 134 19.67 4.63 9.52
N PHE A 135 18.80 5.00 8.59
CA PHE A 135 18.72 4.40 7.27
C PHE A 135 18.58 5.45 6.17
N PRO A 136 19.36 5.36 5.06
CA PRO A 136 19.30 6.32 3.95
C PRO A 136 18.08 6.07 3.04
N ALA A 137 16.87 6.22 3.57
CA ALA A 137 15.61 6.00 2.85
C ALA A 137 14.95 7.32 2.41
N LYS A 138 14.13 7.25 1.36
CA LYS A 138 13.27 8.35 0.94
C LYS A 138 11.86 8.15 1.49
N VAL A 139 11.39 9.11 2.27
CA VAL A 139 10.00 9.14 2.74
C VAL A 139 9.10 9.65 1.62
N ILE A 140 8.03 8.90 1.35
CA ILE A 140 7.02 9.25 0.35
C ILE A 140 5.70 9.51 1.06
N GLN A 141 5.21 10.73 0.89
CA GLN A 141 3.87 11.12 1.30
C GLN A 141 3.06 11.48 0.06
N VAL A 142 1.89 10.88 -0.09
CA VAL A 142 0.95 11.17 -1.17
C VAL A 142 -0.35 11.73 -0.60
N ALA A 143 -0.96 12.65 -1.31
CA ALA A 143 -2.25 13.20 -0.92
C ALA A 143 -3.33 12.12 -0.98
N THR A 144 -4.27 12.17 -0.04
CA THR A 144 -5.48 11.36 -0.16
C THR A 144 -6.25 11.83 -1.39
N PRO A 145 -6.63 10.92 -2.30
CA PRO A 145 -7.42 11.28 -3.46
C PRO A 145 -8.75 11.91 -3.05
N VAL A 146 -9.03 13.12 -3.55
CA VAL A 146 -10.27 13.84 -3.29
C VAL A 146 -10.94 14.17 -4.61
N GLY A 147 -12.05 13.51 -4.93
CA GLY A 147 -12.84 13.79 -6.14
C GLY A 147 -12.03 13.63 -7.43
N LYS A 148 -12.18 14.59 -8.34
CA LYS A 148 -11.56 14.54 -9.69
C LYS A 148 -10.06 14.82 -9.72
N LEU A 149 -9.41 15.13 -8.60
CA LEU A 149 -7.97 15.44 -8.56
C LEU A 149 -7.10 14.30 -9.08
N ASN A 150 -7.48 13.06 -8.82
CA ASN A 150 -6.75 11.91 -9.31
C ASN A 150 -6.95 11.65 -10.80
N GLU A 151 -8.10 12.00 -11.33
CA GLU A 151 -8.38 11.92 -12.77
C GLU A 151 -7.48 12.87 -13.57
N GLN A 152 -7.13 14.04 -12.99
CA GLN A 152 -6.27 15.02 -13.65
C GLN A 152 -4.79 14.70 -13.58
N VAL A 153 -4.37 13.91 -12.61
CA VAL A 153 -2.96 13.60 -12.37
C VAL A 153 -2.55 12.29 -13.05
N HIS A 154 -3.51 11.47 -13.49
CA HIS A 154 -3.25 10.10 -13.94
C HIS A 154 -3.94 9.73 -15.23
N GLU A 155 -3.24 9.81 -16.34
CA GLU A 155 -3.65 9.09 -17.55
C GLU A 155 -3.82 7.59 -17.23
N GLY A 156 -5.00 7.04 -17.53
CA GLY A 156 -5.32 5.63 -17.30
C GLY A 156 -5.90 5.28 -15.92
N TYR A 157 -6.17 6.29 -15.09
CA TYR A 157 -6.85 6.10 -13.80
C TYR A 157 -8.20 5.40 -13.96
N ASP A 158 -9.00 5.81 -14.93
CA ASP A 158 -10.31 5.23 -15.25
C ASP A 158 -10.22 3.73 -15.56
N VAL A 159 -9.13 3.29 -16.18
CA VAL A 159 -8.89 1.87 -16.47
C VAL A 159 -8.69 1.08 -15.19
N LEU A 160 -7.96 1.64 -14.22
CA LEU A 160 -7.77 1.00 -12.93
C LEU A 160 -9.08 0.97 -12.13
N TYR A 161 -9.80 2.07 -12.10
CA TYR A 161 -11.10 2.19 -11.48
C TYR A 161 -12.11 1.20 -12.07
N GLY A 162 -12.23 1.14 -13.39
CA GLY A 162 -13.08 0.17 -14.07
C GLY A 162 -12.70 -1.29 -13.79
N ASN A 163 -11.41 -1.58 -13.68
CA ASN A 163 -10.93 -2.91 -13.30
C ASN A 163 -11.23 -3.21 -11.83
N TRP A 164 -11.08 -2.24 -10.94
CA TRP A 164 -11.44 -2.40 -9.53
C TRP A 164 -12.92 -2.71 -9.34
N MET A 165 -13.80 -2.03 -10.03
CA MET A 165 -15.23 -2.34 -10.00
C MET A 165 -15.52 -3.78 -10.46
N ARG A 166 -14.73 -4.30 -11.41
CA ARG A 166 -14.81 -5.71 -11.82
C ARG A 166 -14.27 -6.65 -10.75
N ILE A 167 -13.21 -6.26 -10.04
CA ILE A 167 -12.64 -7.03 -8.93
C ILE A 167 -13.63 -7.13 -7.79
N ILE A 168 -14.18 -5.99 -7.33
CA ILE A 168 -15.22 -5.99 -6.31
C ILE A 168 -16.35 -6.93 -6.70
N ARG A 169 -16.83 -6.84 -7.94
CA ARG A 169 -17.91 -7.72 -8.45
C ARG A 169 -17.51 -9.18 -8.49
N LYS A 170 -16.24 -9.49 -8.76
CA LYS A 170 -15.75 -10.87 -8.84
C LYS A 170 -15.50 -11.47 -7.46
N VAL A 171 -14.90 -10.71 -6.57
CA VAL A 171 -14.47 -11.15 -5.23
C VAL A 171 -15.65 -11.16 -4.26
N HIS A 172 -16.54 -10.18 -4.37
CA HIS A 172 -17.70 -10.01 -3.48
C HIS A 172 -19.03 -10.29 -4.19
N LYS A 173 -19.15 -11.41 -4.91
CA LYS A 173 -20.40 -11.78 -5.59
C LYS A 173 -21.66 -11.69 -4.72
N THR A 174 -21.51 -11.85 -3.41
CA THR A 174 -22.60 -11.78 -2.42
C THR A 174 -22.72 -10.43 -1.73
N ASP A 175 -21.63 -9.68 -1.53
CA ASP A 175 -21.62 -8.42 -0.77
C ASP A 175 -21.69 -7.16 -1.65
N VAL A 176 -21.41 -7.28 -2.94
CA VAL A 176 -21.41 -6.14 -3.88
C VAL A 176 -22.76 -5.41 -3.91
N ARG A 177 -23.87 -6.11 -3.69
CA ARG A 177 -25.20 -5.46 -3.61
C ARG A 177 -25.29 -4.49 -2.42
N LYS A 178 -24.61 -4.76 -1.31
CA LYS A 178 -24.63 -3.87 -0.14
C LYS A 178 -23.80 -2.59 -0.35
N TYR A 179 -22.73 -2.67 -1.13
CA TYR A 179 -21.84 -1.53 -1.35
C TYR A 179 -22.24 -0.66 -2.56
N SER A 180 -22.75 -1.27 -3.64
CA SER A 180 -23.11 -0.53 -4.84
C SER A 180 -24.38 0.34 -4.66
N VAL A 181 -25.35 -0.09 -3.85
CA VAL A 181 -26.65 0.61 -3.71
C VAL A 181 -26.54 1.83 -2.78
N ARG A 182 -25.59 1.86 -1.83
CA ARG A 182 -25.48 2.97 -0.88
C ARG A 182 -24.64 4.16 -1.36
N HIS A 183 -23.81 4.01 -2.38
CA HIS A 183 -22.85 5.04 -2.81
C HIS A 183 -23.17 5.69 -4.14
N PHE A 184 -24.15 5.17 -4.90
CA PHE A 184 -24.61 5.81 -6.14
C PHE A 184 -25.81 6.74 -5.97
N GLN A 185 -26.30 6.94 -4.73
CA GLN A 185 -27.44 7.83 -4.45
C GLN A 185 -27.08 9.10 -3.68
N ARG A 186 -25.81 9.56 -3.76
CA ARG A 186 -25.45 10.88 -3.25
C ARG A 186 -24.65 11.66 -4.26
#